data_35d5c4ce1b15424f1283f0c701233101
#
_entry.id   35d5c4ce1b15424f1283f0c701233101
#
_cell.length_a   1.000
_cell.length_b   1.000
_cell.length_c   1.000
_cell.angle_alpha   90.00
_cell.angle_beta   90.00
_cell.angle_gamma   90.00
#
_symmetry.space_group_name_H-M   'P 1'
#
loop_
_entity.id
_entity.type
_entity.pdbx_description
1 polymer ?
#
loop_
_entity_poly.entity_id
_entity_poly.type
_entity_poly.pdbx_seq_one_letter_code
_entity_poly.pdbx_strand_id
1 'polypeptide(L)'
;MRVLAAMSGGVDSSVAAARMVDAGHDVVGVHLALSSAPGTLRTGSRGCCSKEDAGDARRVADVLGIPFYVWDFADRFKEDVIDDFVESYARGETPNPCVRCNEKIKFSALANRALALGFDAVATGHYARLSDGRLRRAVDGDKDQSYVLAVLTAEQLRQAAFPIGDTPKASIRDEAARRGLAVAEKPDSHDICFIPSGDTRAFLGAKIGVRRGAVVDAGGAVLAEHDGVHGFTIGQRKGLGIAGPGPDGQPRYVTDIDAATGTVRVGSAADLEVWSLTGQRPVFTSGVLLTGPLDCEVQVRAHGGIAPVVAEVVDGELRLQLRTPLRGVATGQTMVLYRPDAVDGDEVLASATISAATS
;
A
#
# COMPACT_ATOMS: atom_id res chain seq x y z
N MET A 1 -21.39 19.87 -2.75
CA MET A 1 -20.29 19.79 -1.75
C MET A 1 -19.06 20.47 -2.32
N ARG A 2 -18.20 21.03 -1.45
CA ARG A 2 -16.85 21.45 -1.84
C ARG A 2 -15.89 20.26 -1.74
N VAL A 3 -15.28 19.87 -2.84
CA VAL A 3 -14.46 18.68 -2.93
C VAL A 3 -13.02 19.04 -3.29
N LEU A 4 -12.05 18.57 -2.52
CA LEU A 4 -10.64 18.64 -2.85
C LEU A 4 -10.25 17.38 -3.64
N ALA A 5 -9.94 17.54 -4.92
CA ALA A 5 -9.47 16.44 -5.77
C ALA A 5 -7.96 16.29 -5.70
N ALA A 6 -7.46 15.18 -5.14
CA ALA A 6 -6.03 14.89 -5.12
C ALA A 6 -5.55 14.39 -6.48
N MET A 7 -4.82 15.24 -7.21
CA MET A 7 -4.41 15.03 -8.59
C MET A 7 -2.91 14.69 -8.66
N SER A 8 -2.60 13.43 -8.91
CA SER A 8 -1.21 12.96 -9.03
C SER A 8 -0.57 13.25 -10.40
N GLY A 9 -1.35 13.72 -11.38
CA GLY A 9 -0.92 13.85 -12.77
C GLY A 9 -1.02 12.54 -13.58
N GLY A 10 -1.65 11.51 -13.02
CA GLY A 10 -2.01 10.27 -13.72
C GLY A 10 -3.47 10.26 -14.21
N VAL A 11 -3.79 9.29 -15.09
CA VAL A 11 -5.13 9.16 -15.70
C VAL A 11 -6.23 8.99 -14.64
N ASP A 12 -6.02 8.18 -13.63
CA ASP A 12 -7.02 7.80 -12.62
C ASP A 12 -7.48 9.01 -11.79
N SER A 13 -6.53 9.76 -11.26
CA SER A 13 -6.84 10.97 -10.48
C SER A 13 -7.48 12.07 -11.32
N SER A 14 -7.15 12.10 -12.61
CA SER A 14 -7.72 13.06 -13.56
C SER A 14 -9.19 12.77 -13.88
N VAL A 15 -9.52 11.50 -14.15
CA VAL A 15 -10.91 11.08 -14.35
C VAL A 15 -11.72 11.19 -13.07
N ALA A 16 -11.10 10.86 -11.90
CA ALA A 16 -11.76 11.05 -10.61
C ALA A 16 -12.18 12.52 -10.39
N ALA A 17 -11.27 13.48 -10.66
CA ALA A 17 -11.59 14.90 -10.59
C ALA A 17 -12.71 15.30 -11.58
N ALA A 18 -12.62 14.83 -12.83
CA ALA A 18 -13.63 15.10 -13.85
C ALA A 18 -15.03 14.62 -13.47
N ARG A 19 -15.14 13.42 -12.90
CA ARG A 19 -16.43 12.86 -12.43
C ARG A 19 -17.02 13.66 -11.27
N MET A 20 -16.17 14.21 -10.38
CA MET A 20 -16.65 15.07 -9.30
C MET A 20 -17.21 16.39 -9.85
N VAL A 21 -16.58 16.95 -10.92
CA VAL A 21 -17.12 18.13 -11.62
C VAL A 21 -18.45 17.82 -12.28
N ASP A 22 -18.55 16.69 -13.00
CA ASP A 22 -19.79 16.27 -13.68
C ASP A 22 -20.94 16.02 -12.69
N ALA A 23 -20.62 15.56 -11.46
CA ALA A 23 -21.59 15.40 -10.39
C ALA A 23 -22.07 16.73 -9.77
N GLY A 24 -21.59 17.87 -10.31
CA GLY A 24 -22.01 19.20 -9.88
C GLY A 24 -21.40 19.66 -8.55
N HIS A 25 -20.25 19.12 -8.15
CA HIS A 25 -19.53 19.57 -6.97
C HIS A 25 -18.66 20.81 -7.27
N ASP A 26 -18.43 21.63 -6.23
CA ASP A 26 -17.40 22.69 -6.27
C ASP A 26 -16.04 22.04 -6.04
N VAL A 27 -15.28 21.84 -7.13
CA VAL A 27 -14.05 21.04 -7.12
C VAL A 27 -12.83 21.93 -7.18
N VAL A 28 -11.85 21.68 -6.33
CA VAL A 28 -10.52 22.29 -6.37
C VAL A 28 -9.49 21.16 -6.51
N GLY A 29 -8.62 21.26 -7.50
CA GLY A 29 -7.51 20.33 -7.71
C GLY A 29 -6.33 20.63 -6.79
N VAL A 30 -5.71 19.61 -6.24
CA VAL A 30 -4.47 19.74 -5.48
C VAL A 30 -3.47 18.67 -5.89
N HIS A 31 -2.23 19.07 -6.16
CA HIS A 31 -1.09 18.17 -6.30
C HIS A 31 -0.26 18.20 -5.02
N LEU A 32 0.12 17.00 -4.53
CA LEU A 32 0.97 16.88 -3.36
C LEU A 32 2.43 16.80 -3.81
N ALA A 33 3.24 17.82 -3.47
CA ALA A 33 4.68 17.75 -3.61
C ALA A 33 5.25 16.92 -2.44
N LEU A 34 5.72 15.70 -2.74
CA LEU A 34 6.20 14.74 -1.73
C LEU A 34 7.75 14.63 -1.72
N SER A 35 8.46 15.45 -2.51
CA SER A 35 9.92 15.46 -2.56
C SER A 35 10.43 16.88 -2.72
N SER A 36 11.38 17.26 -1.87
CA SER A 36 12.11 18.52 -1.93
C SER A 36 13.43 18.45 -2.70
N ALA A 37 13.83 17.26 -3.20
CA ALA A 37 15.13 17.06 -3.85
C ALA A 37 15.25 17.89 -5.15
N PRO A 38 16.25 18.81 -5.25
CA PRO A 38 16.56 19.49 -6.49
C PRO A 38 17.05 18.46 -7.51
N GLY A 39 16.37 18.34 -8.66
CA GLY A 39 16.86 17.50 -9.74
C GLY A 39 16.09 16.20 -10.00
N THR A 40 14.94 15.97 -9.40
CA THR A 40 13.98 14.97 -9.88
C THR A 40 13.31 15.42 -11.18
N LEU A 41 14.12 15.97 -12.10
CA LEU A 41 13.77 16.08 -13.50
C LEU A 41 13.84 14.66 -14.08
N ARG A 42 12.72 13.97 -14.12
CA ARG A 42 12.61 12.69 -14.77
C ARG A 42 11.86 12.83 -16.07
N THR A 43 12.58 12.51 -17.12
CA THR A 43 12.00 12.09 -18.39
C THR A 43 11.53 10.63 -18.19
N GLY A 44 10.22 10.43 -18.07
CA GLY A 44 9.60 9.14 -17.90
C GLY A 44 8.86 8.95 -16.56
N SER A 45 7.59 8.63 -16.66
CA SER A 45 6.64 8.49 -15.56
C SER A 45 6.90 7.26 -14.68
N ARG A 46 7.70 7.41 -13.62
CA ARG A 46 7.89 6.36 -12.62
C ARG A 46 7.85 6.89 -11.18
N GLY A 47 6.87 7.73 -10.86
CA GLY A 47 6.68 8.24 -9.51
C GLY A 47 5.65 9.35 -9.50
N CYS A 48 4.82 9.46 -8.47
CA CYS A 48 3.69 10.39 -8.42
C CYS A 48 4.02 11.81 -7.95
N CYS A 49 5.26 12.31 -8.12
CA CYS A 49 5.69 13.57 -7.49
C CYS A 49 6.73 14.37 -8.30
N SER A 50 6.79 14.18 -9.61
CA SER A 50 7.67 14.98 -10.46
C SER A 50 7.06 16.36 -10.80
N LYS A 51 7.89 17.30 -11.23
CA LYS A 51 7.40 18.59 -11.78
C LYS A 51 6.54 18.38 -13.03
N GLU A 52 6.82 17.34 -13.80
CA GLU A 52 6.02 16.93 -14.95
C GLU A 52 4.62 16.48 -14.52
N ASP A 53 4.52 15.66 -13.45
CA ASP A 53 3.23 15.23 -12.91
C ASP A 53 2.39 16.40 -12.39
N ALA A 54 3.01 17.37 -11.72
CA ALA A 54 2.32 18.60 -11.31
C ALA A 54 1.86 19.42 -12.52
N GLY A 55 2.67 19.47 -13.59
CA GLY A 55 2.32 20.11 -14.87
C GLY A 55 1.17 19.40 -15.58
N ASP A 56 1.17 18.05 -15.59
CA ASP A 56 0.07 17.25 -16.13
C ASP A 56 -1.23 17.49 -15.36
N ALA A 57 -1.17 17.46 -14.03
CA ALA A 57 -2.32 17.73 -13.16
C ALA A 57 -2.89 19.13 -13.40
N ARG A 58 -2.02 20.15 -13.57
CA ARG A 58 -2.44 21.51 -13.89
C ARG A 58 -3.16 21.58 -15.23
N ARG A 59 -2.60 20.98 -16.30
CA ARG A 59 -3.24 20.95 -17.61
C ARG A 59 -4.63 20.29 -17.58
N VAL A 60 -4.77 19.23 -16.80
CA VAL A 60 -6.09 18.60 -16.59
C VAL A 60 -7.03 19.54 -15.84
N ALA A 61 -6.57 20.22 -14.79
CA ALA A 61 -7.39 21.17 -14.05
C ALA A 61 -7.84 22.36 -14.94
N ASP A 62 -6.97 22.85 -15.85
CA ASP A 62 -7.31 23.89 -16.83
C ASP A 62 -8.40 23.39 -17.80
N VAL A 63 -8.30 22.15 -18.29
CA VAL A 63 -9.34 21.53 -19.15
C VAL A 63 -10.68 21.41 -18.41
N LEU A 64 -10.64 21.04 -17.11
CA LEU A 64 -11.84 20.90 -16.28
C LEU A 64 -12.41 22.24 -15.80
N GLY A 65 -11.67 23.37 -15.99
CA GLY A 65 -12.07 24.68 -15.53
C GLY A 65 -12.07 24.82 -13.99
N ILE A 66 -11.23 24.06 -13.27
CA ILE A 66 -11.17 24.07 -11.81
C ILE A 66 -9.91 24.78 -11.30
N PRO A 67 -9.97 25.47 -10.14
CA PRO A 67 -8.77 25.97 -9.45
C PRO A 67 -7.81 24.84 -9.12
N PHE A 68 -6.50 25.12 -9.19
CA PHE A 68 -5.46 24.12 -8.94
C PHE A 68 -4.33 24.67 -8.08
N TYR A 69 -3.92 23.90 -7.08
CA TYR A 69 -2.84 24.25 -6.16
C TYR A 69 -1.81 23.13 -6.05
N VAL A 70 -0.60 23.47 -5.68
CA VAL A 70 0.44 22.52 -5.28
C VAL A 70 0.69 22.74 -3.78
N TRP A 71 0.53 21.67 -3.00
CA TRP A 71 0.79 21.71 -1.56
C TRP A 71 2.03 20.89 -1.23
N ASP A 72 2.92 21.51 -0.46
CA ASP A 72 4.14 20.87 -0.01
C ASP A 72 3.85 19.99 1.22
N PHE A 73 4.19 18.71 1.10
CA PHE A 73 4.16 17.69 2.13
C PHE A 73 5.49 16.91 2.21
N ALA A 74 6.58 17.44 1.62
CA ALA A 74 7.84 16.71 1.47
C ALA A 74 8.44 16.29 2.81
N ASP A 75 8.50 17.20 3.79
CA ASP A 75 9.08 16.92 5.10
C ASP A 75 8.23 15.85 5.83
N ARG A 76 6.92 16.01 5.80
CA ARG A 76 6.01 15.06 6.44
C ARG A 76 6.02 13.69 5.77
N PHE A 77 6.10 13.65 4.44
CA PHE A 77 6.22 12.41 3.70
C PHE A 77 7.55 11.69 4.00
N LYS A 78 8.63 12.46 4.15
CA LYS A 78 9.92 11.90 4.57
C LYS A 78 9.81 11.27 5.95
N GLU A 79 9.28 11.98 6.93
CA GLU A 79 9.16 11.52 8.33
C GLU A 79 8.18 10.34 8.46
N ASP A 80 6.94 10.51 7.97
CA ASP A 80 5.85 9.55 8.21
C ASP A 80 5.90 8.30 7.30
N VAL A 81 6.60 8.37 6.14
CA VAL A 81 6.58 7.28 5.15
C VAL A 81 7.98 6.76 4.85
N ILE A 82 8.94 7.64 4.51
CA ILE A 82 10.28 7.18 4.10
C ILE A 82 11.08 6.69 5.31
N ASP A 83 11.10 7.48 6.39
CA ASP A 83 11.87 7.13 7.59
C ASP A 83 11.24 5.89 8.26
N ASP A 84 9.89 5.80 8.39
CA ASP A 84 9.19 4.59 8.87
C ASP A 84 9.52 3.35 8.02
N PHE A 85 9.60 3.50 6.70
CA PHE A 85 9.98 2.42 5.79
C PHE A 85 11.41 1.93 6.05
N VAL A 86 12.37 2.85 6.16
CA VAL A 86 13.78 2.55 6.43
C VAL A 86 13.95 1.89 7.80
N GLU A 87 13.31 2.43 8.84
CA GLU A 87 13.37 1.90 10.20
C GLU A 87 12.76 0.50 10.30
N SER A 88 11.64 0.25 9.63
CA SER A 88 11.03 -1.08 9.61
C SER A 88 11.97 -2.13 9.00
N TYR A 89 12.59 -1.82 7.86
CA TYR A 89 13.60 -2.72 7.28
C TYR A 89 14.84 -2.90 8.16
N ALA A 90 15.23 -1.87 8.89
CA ALA A 90 16.33 -1.98 9.86
C ALA A 90 16.01 -2.94 11.01
N ARG A 91 14.71 -3.11 11.35
CA ARG A 91 14.22 -4.10 12.32
C ARG A 91 13.94 -5.49 11.72
N GLY A 92 14.17 -5.70 10.41
CA GLY A 92 13.87 -6.96 9.73
C GLY A 92 12.39 -7.13 9.32
N GLU A 93 11.59 -6.07 9.42
CA GLU A 93 10.20 -6.04 9.00
C GLU A 93 10.09 -5.66 7.51
N THR A 94 8.96 -6.01 6.88
CA THR A 94 8.69 -5.69 5.48
C THR A 94 7.41 -4.83 5.38
N PRO A 95 7.49 -3.50 5.56
CA PRO A 95 6.32 -2.62 5.52
C PRO A 95 5.80 -2.40 4.10
N ASN A 96 4.53 -1.94 3.99
CA ASN A 96 3.97 -1.44 2.75
C ASN A 96 3.88 0.11 2.82
N PRO A 97 4.74 0.85 2.10
CA PRO A 97 4.76 2.31 2.20
C PRO A 97 3.51 2.98 1.61
N CYS A 98 2.78 2.33 0.69
CA CYS A 98 1.52 2.86 0.15
C CYS A 98 0.43 2.88 1.22
N VAL A 99 0.38 1.88 2.09
CA VAL A 99 -0.52 1.85 3.26
C VAL A 99 -0.23 3.05 4.17
N ARG A 100 1.04 3.27 4.52
CA ARG A 100 1.46 4.43 5.32
C ARG A 100 1.15 5.77 4.67
N CYS A 101 1.40 5.90 3.36
CA CYS A 101 1.08 7.13 2.63
C CYS A 101 -0.42 7.44 2.67
N ASN A 102 -1.28 6.44 2.51
CA ASN A 102 -2.72 6.64 2.62
C ASN A 102 -3.12 7.03 4.05
N GLU A 103 -2.61 6.31 5.07
CA GLU A 103 -2.88 6.58 6.48
C GLU A 103 -2.46 8.00 6.90
N LYS A 104 -1.19 8.36 6.67
CA LYS A 104 -0.56 9.56 7.27
C LYS A 104 -0.66 10.79 6.39
N ILE A 105 -0.55 10.63 5.07
CA ILE A 105 -0.46 11.76 4.15
C ILE A 105 -1.82 12.08 3.53
N LYS A 106 -2.42 11.15 2.77
CA LYS A 106 -3.62 11.44 1.99
C LYS A 106 -4.87 11.61 2.83
N PHE A 107 -5.09 10.71 3.80
CA PHE A 107 -6.32 10.69 4.59
C PHE A 107 -6.12 11.14 6.05
N SER A 108 -4.96 11.66 6.39
CA SER A 108 -4.72 12.40 7.63
C SER A 108 -4.27 13.83 7.31
N ALA A 109 -3.03 14.04 6.88
CA ALA A 109 -2.50 15.40 6.69
C ALA A 109 -3.26 16.20 5.63
N LEU A 110 -3.49 15.63 4.45
CA LEU A 110 -4.24 16.30 3.37
C LEU A 110 -5.70 16.50 3.76
N ALA A 111 -6.38 15.45 4.27
CA ALA A 111 -7.79 15.53 4.64
C ALA A 111 -8.03 16.56 5.76
N ASN A 112 -7.21 16.55 6.81
CA ASN A 112 -7.31 17.53 7.89
C ASN A 112 -7.12 18.97 7.40
N ARG A 113 -6.16 19.19 6.48
CA ARG A 113 -5.94 20.52 5.87
C ARG A 113 -7.14 20.90 4.99
N ALA A 114 -7.70 19.96 4.24
CA ALA A 114 -8.88 20.20 3.42
C ALA A 114 -10.09 20.63 4.29
N LEU A 115 -10.37 19.91 5.36
CA LEU A 115 -11.44 20.23 6.30
C LEU A 115 -11.25 21.61 6.95
N ALA A 116 -10.03 21.93 7.38
CA ALA A 116 -9.71 23.24 7.95
C ALA A 116 -9.93 24.40 6.96
N LEU A 117 -9.88 24.11 5.65
CA LEU A 117 -10.16 25.06 4.57
C LEU A 117 -11.64 25.03 4.10
N GLY A 118 -12.50 24.27 4.78
CA GLY A 118 -13.92 24.18 4.52
C GLY A 118 -14.30 23.29 3.33
N PHE A 119 -13.48 22.30 2.98
CA PHE A 119 -13.88 21.23 2.06
C PHE A 119 -14.65 20.17 2.81
N ASP A 120 -15.63 19.58 2.14
CA ASP A 120 -16.48 18.53 2.72
C ASP A 120 -15.88 17.13 2.52
N ALA A 121 -15.09 16.93 1.43
CA ALA A 121 -14.50 15.65 1.10
C ALA A 121 -13.19 15.78 0.31
N VAL A 122 -12.40 14.70 0.35
CA VAL A 122 -11.21 14.50 -0.49
C VAL A 122 -11.49 13.39 -1.50
N ALA A 123 -11.47 13.72 -2.79
CA ALA A 123 -11.59 12.75 -3.87
C ALA A 123 -10.22 12.30 -4.35
N THR A 124 -10.06 11.00 -4.58
CA THR A 124 -8.82 10.40 -5.09
C THR A 124 -9.09 9.42 -6.21
N GLY A 125 -8.07 9.17 -7.03
CA GLY A 125 -8.11 8.17 -8.10
C GLY A 125 -7.85 6.73 -7.64
N HIS A 126 -8.28 6.34 -6.44
CA HIS A 126 -8.16 4.96 -5.99
C HIS A 126 -9.28 4.09 -6.53
N TYR A 127 -8.91 2.87 -6.92
CA TYR A 127 -9.86 1.81 -7.26
C TYR A 127 -10.36 1.14 -5.99
N ALA A 128 -11.39 1.66 -5.42
CA ALA A 128 -12.17 1.13 -4.30
C ALA A 128 -13.57 1.72 -4.35
N ARG A 129 -14.54 1.15 -3.66
CA ARG A 129 -15.90 1.65 -3.62
C ARG A 129 -16.31 1.99 -2.19
N LEU A 130 -17.13 3.01 -2.07
CA LEU A 130 -17.84 3.35 -0.83
C LEU A 130 -19.33 3.19 -1.08
N SER A 131 -19.96 2.26 -0.36
CA SER A 131 -21.38 2.01 -0.41
C SER A 131 -21.91 1.92 1.02
N ASP A 132 -22.92 2.73 1.36
CA ASP A 132 -23.52 2.79 2.70
C ASP A 132 -22.50 3.01 3.83
N GLY A 133 -21.47 3.83 3.56
CA GLY A 133 -20.39 4.12 4.49
C GLY A 133 -19.38 2.98 4.68
N ARG A 134 -19.44 1.92 3.86
CA ARG A 134 -18.57 0.76 3.89
C ARG A 134 -17.57 0.79 2.76
N LEU A 135 -16.32 0.51 3.08
CA LEU A 135 -15.27 0.33 2.08
C LEU A 135 -15.39 -1.05 1.44
N ARG A 136 -15.39 -1.09 0.12
CA ARG A 136 -15.53 -2.33 -0.66
C ARG A 136 -14.45 -2.43 -1.74
N ARG A 137 -14.20 -3.64 -2.21
CA ARG A 137 -13.31 -3.86 -3.36
C ARG A 137 -13.83 -3.13 -4.60
N ALA A 138 -12.90 -2.75 -5.47
CA ALA A 138 -13.23 -2.24 -6.80
C ALA A 138 -13.90 -3.31 -7.66
N VAL A 139 -14.59 -2.86 -8.72
CA VAL A 139 -15.13 -3.75 -9.77
C VAL A 139 -13.99 -4.40 -10.55
N ASP A 140 -12.92 -3.65 -10.82
CA ASP A 140 -11.71 -4.17 -11.47
C ASP A 140 -10.80 -4.80 -10.41
N GLY A 141 -10.88 -6.13 -10.27
CA GLY A 141 -10.12 -6.88 -9.25
C GLY A 141 -8.61 -6.78 -9.44
N ASP A 142 -8.12 -6.65 -10.70
CA ASP A 142 -6.68 -6.51 -10.98
C ASP A 142 -6.14 -5.12 -10.59
N LYS A 143 -7.03 -4.16 -10.41
CA LYS A 143 -6.72 -2.78 -10.00
C LYS A 143 -7.18 -2.44 -8.59
N ASP A 144 -7.83 -3.38 -7.89
CA ASP A 144 -8.36 -3.15 -6.55
C ASP A 144 -7.29 -2.60 -5.59
N GLN A 145 -7.62 -1.47 -4.97
CA GLN A 145 -6.77 -0.78 -4.01
C GLN A 145 -7.41 -0.72 -2.60
N SER A 146 -8.46 -1.46 -2.37
CA SER A 146 -9.12 -1.53 -1.06
C SER A 146 -8.15 -1.97 0.05
N TYR A 147 -7.17 -2.83 -0.29
CA TYR A 147 -6.12 -3.27 0.63
C TYR A 147 -5.33 -2.09 1.23
N VAL A 148 -4.86 -1.15 0.41
CA VAL A 148 -4.06 -0.02 0.89
C VAL A 148 -4.91 1.09 1.52
N LEU A 149 -6.23 1.00 1.42
CA LEU A 149 -7.20 1.90 2.06
C LEU A 149 -7.79 1.33 3.35
N ALA A 150 -7.56 0.06 3.65
CA ALA A 150 -8.12 -0.63 4.80
C ALA A 150 -7.66 -0.07 6.16
N VAL A 151 -6.67 0.81 6.17
CA VAL A 151 -6.15 1.54 7.35
C VAL A 151 -6.94 2.80 7.67
N LEU A 152 -7.94 3.14 6.86
CA LEU A 152 -8.77 4.31 7.07
C LEU A 152 -9.87 4.04 8.09
N THR A 153 -10.01 4.95 9.04
CA THR A 153 -11.09 4.91 10.01
C THR A 153 -12.44 5.25 9.37
N ALA A 154 -13.53 4.87 10.02
CA ALA A 154 -14.88 5.24 9.57
C ALA A 154 -15.06 6.76 9.39
N GLU A 155 -14.41 7.57 10.22
CA GLU A 155 -14.43 9.02 10.09
C GLU A 155 -13.72 9.49 8.81
N GLN A 156 -12.53 8.98 8.54
CA GLN A 156 -11.78 9.30 7.32
C GLN A 156 -12.53 8.84 6.06
N LEU A 157 -13.18 7.67 6.10
CA LEU A 157 -13.99 7.17 4.99
C LEU A 157 -15.21 8.04 4.70
N ARG A 158 -15.86 8.62 5.72
CA ARG A 158 -16.96 9.57 5.50
C ARG A 158 -16.56 10.83 4.75
N GLN A 159 -15.29 11.17 4.77
CA GLN A 159 -14.70 12.35 4.11
C GLN A 159 -13.93 11.99 2.83
N ALA A 160 -13.96 10.72 2.42
CA ALA A 160 -13.29 10.23 1.22
C ALA A 160 -14.29 10.03 0.08
N ALA A 161 -13.81 10.21 -1.15
CA ALA A 161 -14.53 9.82 -2.34
C ALA A 161 -13.59 9.06 -3.31
N PHE A 162 -14.10 7.94 -3.84
CA PHE A 162 -13.40 7.09 -4.81
C PHE A 162 -14.22 6.98 -6.09
N PRO A 163 -14.24 8.03 -6.94
CA PRO A 163 -15.20 8.14 -8.04
C PRO A 163 -15.03 7.13 -9.17
N ILE A 164 -13.93 6.37 -9.18
CA ILE A 164 -13.57 5.45 -10.28
C ILE A 164 -13.63 3.97 -9.92
N GLY A 165 -13.91 3.63 -8.66
CA GLY A 165 -13.85 2.24 -8.17
C GLY A 165 -14.92 1.31 -8.73
N ASP A 166 -15.96 1.85 -9.36
CA ASP A 166 -17.04 1.13 -10.02
C ASP A 166 -16.79 0.85 -11.52
N THR A 167 -15.61 1.22 -12.03
CA THR A 167 -15.32 1.22 -13.46
C THR A 167 -13.99 0.52 -13.76
N PRO A 168 -13.93 -0.41 -14.73
CA PRO A 168 -12.69 -1.05 -15.15
C PRO A 168 -11.67 -0.05 -15.71
N LYS A 169 -10.39 -0.34 -15.50
CA LYS A 169 -9.25 0.52 -15.90
C LYS A 169 -9.28 0.90 -17.40
N ALA A 170 -9.61 -0.04 -18.28
CA ALA A 170 -9.70 0.21 -19.71
C ALA A 170 -10.72 1.32 -20.00
N SER A 171 -11.91 1.25 -19.39
CA SER A 171 -12.96 2.25 -19.54
C SER A 171 -12.56 3.63 -18.98
N ILE A 172 -11.76 3.66 -17.93
CA ILE A 172 -11.21 4.92 -17.39
C ILE A 172 -10.26 5.59 -18.40
N ARG A 173 -9.41 4.82 -19.10
CA ARG A 173 -8.55 5.35 -20.16
C ARG A 173 -9.36 5.87 -21.35
N ASP A 174 -10.36 5.11 -21.78
CA ASP A 174 -11.28 5.53 -22.84
C ASP A 174 -12.03 6.82 -22.48
N GLU A 175 -12.45 6.95 -21.23
CA GLU A 175 -13.10 8.15 -20.72
C GLU A 175 -12.14 9.35 -20.73
N ALA A 176 -10.91 9.18 -20.27
CA ALA A 176 -9.87 10.22 -20.31
C ALA A 176 -9.62 10.69 -21.76
N ALA A 177 -9.53 9.76 -22.70
CA ALA A 177 -9.36 10.09 -24.13
C ALA A 177 -10.56 10.86 -24.70
N ARG A 178 -11.80 10.42 -24.43
CA ARG A 178 -13.03 11.14 -24.87
C ARG A 178 -13.12 12.54 -24.29
N ARG A 179 -12.58 12.76 -23.08
CA ARG A 179 -12.52 14.08 -22.42
C ARG A 179 -11.38 14.96 -22.95
N GLY A 180 -10.53 14.46 -23.85
CA GLY A 180 -9.36 15.19 -24.34
C GLY A 180 -8.27 15.39 -23.29
N LEU A 181 -8.21 14.54 -22.26
CA LEU A 181 -7.18 14.63 -21.22
C LEU A 181 -5.84 14.07 -21.75
N ALA A 182 -4.80 14.91 -21.78
CA ALA A 182 -3.50 14.55 -22.33
C ALA A 182 -2.81 13.35 -21.60
N VAL A 183 -3.32 13.00 -20.43
CA VAL A 183 -2.79 11.90 -19.59
C VAL A 183 -3.40 10.53 -19.94
N ALA A 184 -4.31 10.42 -20.92
CA ALA A 184 -5.01 9.18 -21.28
C ALA A 184 -4.04 8.02 -21.59
N GLU A 185 -2.96 8.30 -22.31
CA GLU A 185 -1.93 7.32 -22.71
C GLU A 185 -0.79 7.19 -21.70
N LYS A 186 -0.84 7.95 -20.59
CA LYS A 186 0.23 7.90 -19.60
C LYS A 186 0.31 6.52 -18.95
N PRO A 187 1.52 5.91 -18.84
CA PRO A 187 1.69 4.63 -18.16
C PRO A 187 1.23 4.70 -16.70
N ASP A 188 0.79 3.56 -16.18
CA ASP A 188 0.47 3.44 -14.75
C ASP A 188 1.73 3.63 -13.91
N SER A 189 1.57 4.22 -12.73
CA SER A 189 2.66 4.26 -11.75
C SER A 189 2.93 2.84 -11.27
N HIS A 190 4.19 2.42 -11.41
CA HIS A 190 4.67 1.14 -10.91
C HIS A 190 5.67 1.42 -9.80
N ASP A 191 5.78 0.50 -8.85
CA ASP A 191 6.76 0.52 -7.78
C ASP A 191 6.55 1.60 -6.70
N ILE A 192 7.45 1.59 -5.73
CA ILE A 192 7.48 2.53 -4.62
C ILE A 192 7.86 3.92 -5.18
N CYS A 193 6.96 4.89 -5.03
CA CYS A 193 7.05 6.20 -5.67
C CYS A 193 8.33 7.00 -5.34
N PHE A 194 8.95 6.76 -4.19
CA PHE A 194 10.19 7.42 -3.76
C PHE A 194 11.46 6.60 -4.04
N ILE A 195 11.33 5.40 -4.65
CA ILE A 195 12.45 4.57 -5.13
C ILE A 195 12.43 4.54 -6.65
N PRO A 196 12.96 5.55 -7.28
CA PRO A 196 12.83 5.74 -8.71
C PRO A 196 13.51 4.69 -9.57
N SER A 197 14.58 4.07 -9.06
CA SER A 197 15.31 3.01 -9.75
C SER A 197 14.55 1.67 -9.70
N GLY A 198 13.56 1.52 -8.81
CA GLY A 198 12.95 0.24 -8.47
C GLY A 198 13.87 -0.66 -7.62
N ASP A 199 15.10 -0.24 -7.35
CA ASP A 199 16.06 -0.99 -6.54
C ASP A 199 15.93 -0.63 -5.05
N THR A 200 14.98 -1.30 -4.39
CA THR A 200 14.74 -1.13 -2.95
C THR A 200 15.97 -1.50 -2.11
N ARG A 201 16.74 -2.52 -2.53
CA ARG A 201 17.93 -2.95 -1.80
C ARG A 201 19.03 -1.88 -1.82
N ALA A 202 19.32 -1.30 -2.98
CA ALA A 202 20.28 -0.21 -3.10
C ALA A 202 19.84 1.04 -2.33
N PHE A 203 18.53 1.38 -2.38
CA PHE A 203 17.98 2.50 -1.64
C PHE A 203 18.15 2.32 -0.12
N LEU A 204 17.76 1.16 0.42
CA LEU A 204 17.90 0.85 1.84
C LEU A 204 19.35 0.77 2.28
N GLY A 205 20.23 0.16 1.48
CA GLY A 205 21.67 0.11 1.74
C GLY A 205 22.30 1.50 1.87
N ALA A 206 21.89 2.44 1.01
CA ALA A 206 22.36 3.83 1.10
C ALA A 206 21.88 4.57 2.36
N LYS A 207 20.73 4.16 2.94
CA LYS A 207 20.14 4.80 4.13
C LYS A 207 20.54 4.13 5.44
N ILE A 208 20.53 2.80 5.48
CA ILE A 208 20.82 2.00 6.68
C ILE A 208 22.32 1.77 6.83
N GLY A 209 23.07 1.73 5.71
CA GLY A 209 24.49 1.38 5.70
C GLY A 209 24.71 -0.14 5.61
N VAL A 210 25.98 -0.53 5.61
CA VAL A 210 26.41 -1.93 5.56
C VAL A 210 26.53 -2.49 6.98
N ARG A 211 25.76 -3.55 7.26
CA ARG A 211 25.91 -4.36 8.47
C ARG A 211 26.02 -5.83 8.05
N ARG A 212 27.26 -6.31 7.96
CA ARG A 212 27.52 -7.68 7.52
C ARG A 212 26.84 -8.70 8.43
N GLY A 213 26.31 -9.75 7.80
CA GLY A 213 25.66 -10.86 8.45
C GLY A 213 25.79 -12.14 7.65
N ALA A 214 25.14 -13.20 8.08
CA ALA A 214 25.22 -14.51 7.47
C ALA A 214 23.83 -15.04 7.06
N VAL A 215 23.80 -15.72 5.90
CA VAL A 215 22.70 -16.59 5.51
C VAL A 215 23.03 -17.97 6.05
N VAL A 216 22.13 -18.52 6.90
CA VAL A 216 22.32 -19.83 7.54
C VAL A 216 21.18 -20.78 7.17
N ASP A 217 21.46 -22.08 7.22
CA ASP A 217 20.42 -23.11 7.12
C ASP A 217 19.67 -23.32 8.45
N ALA A 218 18.73 -24.26 8.47
CA ALA A 218 17.97 -24.61 9.68
C ALA A 218 18.85 -25.12 10.83
N GLY A 219 19.99 -25.74 10.53
CA GLY A 219 20.96 -26.22 11.51
C GLY A 219 21.94 -25.15 11.99
N GLY A 220 21.91 -23.94 11.43
CA GLY A 220 22.81 -22.82 11.75
C GLY A 220 24.12 -22.84 10.96
N ALA A 221 24.29 -23.73 9.97
CA ALA A 221 25.47 -23.73 9.12
C ALA A 221 25.44 -22.49 8.19
N VAL A 222 26.58 -21.77 8.11
CA VAL A 222 26.71 -20.59 7.25
C VAL A 222 26.79 -21.03 5.79
N LEU A 223 25.89 -20.50 4.96
CA LEU A 223 25.81 -20.77 3.52
C LEU A 223 26.35 -19.62 2.66
N ALA A 224 26.22 -18.39 3.15
CA ALA A 224 26.71 -17.18 2.50
C ALA A 224 26.83 -16.03 3.48
N GLU A 225 27.53 -14.96 3.08
CA GLU A 225 27.54 -13.67 3.77
C GLU A 225 26.71 -12.65 3.00
N HIS A 226 26.26 -11.59 3.69
CA HIS A 226 25.52 -10.49 3.09
C HIS A 226 25.84 -9.15 3.76
N ASP A 227 25.54 -8.03 3.10
CA ASP A 227 25.85 -6.68 3.56
C ASP A 227 24.74 -6.04 4.42
N GLY A 228 23.62 -6.74 4.65
CA GLY A 228 22.52 -6.26 5.51
C GLY A 228 21.24 -7.07 5.34
N VAL A 229 20.53 -7.27 6.45
CA VAL A 229 19.25 -7.99 6.47
C VAL A 229 18.16 -7.28 5.68
N HIS A 230 18.27 -5.97 5.49
CA HIS A 230 17.35 -5.16 4.68
C HIS A 230 17.28 -5.56 3.20
N GLY A 231 18.21 -6.39 2.73
CA GLY A 231 18.17 -6.99 1.39
C GLY A 231 17.30 -8.25 1.29
N PHE A 232 16.64 -8.66 2.37
CA PHE A 232 15.88 -9.91 2.45
C PHE A 232 14.45 -9.67 2.93
N THR A 233 13.56 -10.59 2.55
CA THR A 233 12.16 -10.61 2.96
C THR A 233 11.73 -12.06 3.16
N ILE A 234 10.89 -12.34 4.14
CA ILE A 234 10.33 -13.68 4.38
C ILE A 234 9.63 -14.20 3.11
N GLY A 235 9.96 -15.44 2.74
CA GLY A 235 9.50 -16.07 1.50
C GLY A 235 10.32 -15.74 0.25
N GLN A 236 11.37 -14.92 0.36
CA GLN A 236 12.26 -14.63 -0.76
C GLN A 236 13.01 -15.89 -1.19
N ARG A 237 13.02 -16.16 -2.53
CA ARG A 237 13.69 -17.32 -3.14
C ARG A 237 14.95 -16.93 -3.91
N LYS A 238 14.95 -15.77 -4.57
CA LYS A 238 16.05 -15.32 -5.45
C LYS A 238 16.95 -14.32 -4.73
N GLY A 239 18.22 -14.23 -5.17
CA GLY A 239 19.16 -13.24 -4.63
C GLY A 239 19.66 -13.54 -3.22
N LEU A 240 19.63 -14.81 -2.79
CA LEU A 240 20.08 -15.25 -1.46
C LEU A 240 21.62 -15.32 -1.35
N GLY A 241 22.35 -15.29 -2.46
CA GLY A 241 23.83 -15.43 -2.49
C GLY A 241 24.34 -16.85 -2.19
N ILE A 242 23.45 -17.85 -2.05
CA ILE A 242 23.79 -19.23 -1.74
C ILE A 242 24.02 -20.06 -2.99
N ALA A 243 24.85 -21.09 -2.88
CA ALA A 243 25.15 -22.02 -3.98
C ALA A 243 24.06 -23.10 -4.06
N GLY A 244 23.27 -23.08 -5.15
CA GLY A 244 22.35 -24.16 -5.51
C GLY A 244 21.12 -24.34 -4.60
N PRO A 245 20.36 -25.40 -4.86
CA PRO A 245 19.21 -25.80 -4.06
C PRO A 245 19.62 -26.43 -2.72
N GLY A 246 18.64 -26.80 -1.89
CA GLY A 246 18.86 -27.53 -0.65
C GLY A 246 19.44 -28.93 -0.88
N PRO A 247 19.82 -29.66 0.19
CA PRO A 247 20.35 -31.01 0.10
C PRO A 247 19.36 -32.00 -0.54
N ASP A 248 18.06 -31.69 -0.47
CA ASP A 248 16.95 -32.43 -1.08
C ASP A 248 16.67 -32.04 -2.54
N GLY A 249 17.50 -31.17 -3.14
CA GLY A 249 17.30 -30.65 -4.48
C GLY A 249 16.21 -29.58 -4.60
N GLN A 250 15.55 -29.19 -3.48
CA GLN A 250 14.48 -28.22 -3.50
C GLN A 250 14.98 -26.78 -3.32
N PRO A 251 14.21 -25.78 -3.83
CA PRO A 251 14.52 -24.39 -3.62
C PRO A 251 14.57 -24.03 -2.14
N ARG A 252 15.45 -23.09 -1.77
CA ARG A 252 15.50 -22.48 -0.45
C ARG A 252 14.80 -21.14 -0.43
N TYR A 253 14.20 -20.82 0.72
CA TYR A 253 13.44 -19.59 0.96
C TYR A 253 13.89 -18.96 2.27
N VAL A 254 13.85 -17.63 2.37
CA VAL A 254 14.05 -16.94 3.65
C VAL A 254 12.88 -17.29 4.57
N THR A 255 13.18 -17.92 5.70
CA THR A 255 12.19 -18.34 6.70
C THR A 255 12.21 -17.47 7.96
N ASP A 256 13.35 -16.82 8.24
CA ASP A 256 13.50 -15.95 9.40
C ASP A 256 14.58 -14.89 9.18
N ILE A 257 14.41 -13.72 9.79
CA ILE A 257 15.34 -12.58 9.74
C ILE A 257 15.54 -12.05 11.16
N ASP A 258 16.73 -12.27 11.71
CA ASP A 258 17.16 -11.66 12.98
C ASP A 258 18.01 -10.42 12.70
N ALA A 259 17.39 -9.24 12.79
CA ALA A 259 18.08 -7.98 12.58
C ALA A 259 19.08 -7.66 13.69
N ALA A 260 18.92 -8.22 14.89
CA ALA A 260 19.84 -7.97 16.02
C ALA A 260 21.20 -8.63 15.79
N THR A 261 21.20 -9.89 15.34
CA THR A 261 22.42 -10.65 15.04
C THR A 261 22.90 -10.47 13.59
N GLY A 262 22.05 -9.97 12.70
CA GLY A 262 22.31 -9.92 11.27
C GLY A 262 22.17 -11.29 10.59
N THR A 263 21.37 -12.20 11.16
CA THR A 263 21.22 -13.57 10.65
C THR A 263 19.97 -13.68 9.78
N VAL A 264 20.14 -14.22 8.56
CA VAL A 264 19.05 -14.60 7.67
C VAL A 264 19.00 -16.13 7.60
N ARG A 265 17.91 -16.73 8.06
CA ARG A 265 17.72 -18.17 8.00
C ARG A 265 16.99 -18.56 6.73
N VAL A 266 17.43 -19.65 6.11
CA VAL A 266 16.77 -20.22 4.93
C VAL A 266 16.34 -21.67 5.19
N GLY A 267 15.19 -22.03 4.61
CA GLY A 267 14.59 -23.34 4.74
C GLY A 267 13.80 -23.77 3.49
N SER A 268 12.98 -24.79 3.64
CA SER A 268 12.09 -25.32 2.62
C SER A 268 10.82 -24.48 2.46
N ALA A 269 10.00 -24.77 1.46
CA ALA A 269 8.68 -24.14 1.30
C ALA A 269 7.70 -24.51 2.44
N ALA A 270 7.86 -25.69 3.05
CA ALA A 270 7.03 -26.13 4.17
C ALA A 270 7.32 -25.30 5.44
N ASP A 271 8.57 -24.86 5.65
CA ASP A 271 8.96 -24.04 6.79
C ASP A 271 8.37 -22.61 6.74
N LEU A 272 7.75 -22.25 5.63
CA LEU A 272 7.03 -20.96 5.45
C LEU A 272 5.54 -21.04 5.82
N GLU A 273 5.01 -22.22 6.11
CA GLU A 273 3.60 -22.40 6.41
C GLU A 273 3.27 -21.86 7.80
N VAL A 274 2.26 -20.99 7.84
CA VAL A 274 1.73 -20.41 9.08
C VAL A 274 0.24 -20.68 9.16
N TRP A 275 -0.24 -20.93 10.39
CA TRP A 275 -1.63 -21.25 10.68
C TRP A 275 -2.32 -20.19 11.52
N SER A 276 -1.55 -19.30 12.15
CA SER A 276 -2.12 -18.18 12.88
C SER A 276 -1.35 -16.90 12.65
N LEU A 277 -2.07 -15.76 12.72
CA LEU A 277 -1.50 -14.42 12.61
C LEU A 277 -1.95 -13.57 13.80
N THR A 278 -1.04 -12.74 14.29
CA THR A 278 -1.36 -11.70 15.26
C THR A 278 -1.04 -10.34 14.64
N GLY A 279 -1.95 -9.39 14.78
CA GLY A 279 -1.78 -8.03 14.29
C GLY A 279 -2.05 -6.99 15.34
N GLN A 280 -1.21 -6.00 15.35
CA GLN A 280 -1.29 -4.86 16.26
C GLN A 280 -1.98 -3.67 15.62
N ARG A 281 -2.49 -2.76 16.46
CA ARG A 281 -3.14 -1.52 16.04
C ARG A 281 -4.28 -1.77 15.04
N PRO A 282 -5.28 -2.60 15.39
CA PRO A 282 -6.38 -2.88 14.49
C PRO A 282 -7.19 -1.62 14.18
N VAL A 283 -7.54 -1.44 12.92
CA VAL A 283 -8.44 -0.39 12.42
C VAL A 283 -9.67 -1.06 11.85
N PHE A 284 -10.85 -0.64 12.30
CA PHE A 284 -12.13 -1.12 11.81
C PHE A 284 -12.75 -0.06 10.91
N THR A 285 -12.91 -0.38 9.63
CA THR A 285 -13.34 0.59 8.60
C THR A 285 -14.77 1.09 8.82
N SER A 286 -15.63 0.27 9.40
CA SER A 286 -17.00 0.68 9.81
C SER A 286 -17.06 1.42 11.14
N GLY A 287 -15.96 1.44 11.92
CA GLY A 287 -15.92 1.92 13.30
C GLY A 287 -16.54 0.95 14.33
N VAL A 288 -17.00 -0.23 13.89
CA VAL A 288 -17.58 -1.25 14.76
C VAL A 288 -16.55 -2.33 15.05
N LEU A 289 -16.26 -2.54 16.33
CA LEU A 289 -15.34 -3.61 16.77
C LEU A 289 -15.97 -4.99 16.59
N LEU A 290 -15.13 -6.00 16.36
CA LEU A 290 -15.57 -7.39 16.42
C LEU A 290 -15.92 -7.76 17.87
N THR A 291 -17.12 -8.25 18.08
CA THR A 291 -17.63 -8.62 19.43
C THR A 291 -17.43 -10.10 19.77
N GLY A 292 -16.78 -10.87 18.88
CA GLY A 292 -16.50 -12.29 19.03
C GLY A 292 -15.87 -12.84 17.77
N PRO A 293 -15.61 -14.17 17.72
CA PRO A 293 -15.06 -14.81 16.53
C PRO A 293 -15.94 -14.59 15.30
N LEU A 294 -15.31 -14.24 14.18
CA LEU A 294 -15.97 -13.98 12.91
C LEU A 294 -15.31 -14.78 11.79
N ASP A 295 -16.08 -15.57 11.06
CA ASP A 295 -15.64 -16.19 9.80
C ASP A 295 -15.57 -15.11 8.71
N CYS A 296 -14.39 -14.96 8.10
CA CYS A 296 -14.11 -13.98 7.06
C CYS A 296 -12.91 -14.44 6.20
N GLU A 297 -12.41 -13.55 5.37
CA GLU A 297 -11.22 -13.78 4.57
C GLU A 297 -10.12 -12.79 4.91
N VAL A 298 -8.85 -13.22 4.78
CA VAL A 298 -7.68 -12.35 4.98
C VAL A 298 -6.85 -12.24 3.72
N GLN A 299 -6.36 -11.02 3.47
CA GLN A 299 -5.31 -10.72 2.50
C GLN A 299 -4.12 -10.12 3.23
N VAL A 300 -2.91 -10.66 3.01
CA VAL A 300 -1.68 -10.27 3.73
C VAL A 300 -0.67 -9.53 2.86
N ARG A 301 -0.99 -9.27 1.60
CA ARG A 301 -0.18 -8.53 0.63
C ARG A 301 -1.07 -7.84 -0.38
N ALA A 302 -0.65 -6.66 -0.89
CA ALA A 302 -1.44 -5.89 -1.87
C ALA A 302 -1.82 -6.70 -3.13
N HIS A 303 -0.94 -7.58 -3.59
CA HIS A 303 -1.15 -8.48 -4.75
C HIS A 303 -1.08 -9.96 -4.31
N GLY A 304 -1.56 -10.27 -3.11
CA GLY A 304 -1.61 -11.63 -2.58
C GLY A 304 -2.97 -12.28 -2.77
N GLY A 305 -2.99 -13.62 -2.70
CA GLY A 305 -4.23 -14.36 -2.59
C GLY A 305 -4.95 -14.08 -1.26
N ILE A 306 -6.22 -14.43 -1.22
CA ILE A 306 -7.06 -14.40 -0.01
C ILE A 306 -7.14 -15.80 0.59
N ALA A 307 -7.30 -15.87 1.92
CA ALA A 307 -7.46 -17.12 2.64
C ALA A 307 -8.61 -17.02 3.65
N PRO A 308 -9.40 -18.11 3.84
CA PRO A 308 -10.46 -18.13 4.83
C PRO A 308 -9.88 -18.22 6.25
N VAL A 309 -10.43 -17.42 7.17
CA VAL A 309 -9.98 -17.29 8.56
C VAL A 309 -11.15 -17.18 9.53
N VAL A 310 -10.87 -17.49 10.79
CA VAL A 310 -11.64 -17.00 11.94
C VAL A 310 -10.84 -15.86 12.56
N ALA A 311 -11.45 -14.69 12.67
CA ALA A 311 -10.86 -13.49 13.23
C ALA A 311 -11.50 -13.13 14.57
N GLU A 312 -10.71 -12.74 15.55
CA GLU A 312 -11.20 -12.21 16.83
C GLU A 312 -10.27 -11.09 17.34
N VAL A 313 -10.79 -10.27 18.24
CA VAL A 313 -10.00 -9.27 18.97
C VAL A 313 -9.79 -9.75 20.40
N VAL A 314 -8.52 -9.92 20.77
CA VAL A 314 -8.11 -10.35 22.12
C VAL A 314 -7.04 -9.38 22.61
N ASP A 315 -7.27 -8.78 23.78
CA ASP A 315 -6.35 -7.82 24.41
C ASP A 315 -5.95 -6.64 23.50
N GLY A 316 -6.86 -6.21 22.61
CA GLY A 316 -6.61 -5.12 21.65
C GLY A 316 -5.82 -5.51 20.42
N GLU A 317 -5.46 -6.77 20.25
CA GLU A 317 -4.82 -7.34 19.07
C GLU A 317 -5.84 -8.08 18.19
N LEU A 318 -5.64 -8.03 16.89
CA LEU A 318 -6.40 -8.83 15.93
C LEU A 318 -5.71 -10.19 15.77
N ARG A 319 -6.38 -11.27 16.19
CA ARG A 319 -5.88 -12.65 16.08
C ARG A 319 -6.65 -13.40 15.03
N LEU A 320 -5.93 -14.09 14.17
CA LEU A 320 -6.50 -14.89 13.07
C LEU A 320 -6.07 -16.33 13.17
N GLN A 321 -7.06 -17.24 13.08
CA GLN A 321 -6.83 -18.67 12.87
C GLN A 321 -7.17 -18.99 11.42
N LEU A 322 -6.16 -19.42 10.65
CA LEU A 322 -6.29 -19.74 9.24
C LEU A 322 -6.98 -21.12 9.06
N ARG A 323 -7.87 -21.22 8.07
CA ARG A 323 -8.50 -22.48 7.66
C ARG A 323 -7.58 -23.29 6.72
N THR A 324 -6.68 -22.59 6.01
CA THR A 324 -5.63 -23.17 5.16
C THR A 324 -4.33 -22.38 5.40
N PRO A 325 -3.16 -23.03 5.41
CA PRO A 325 -1.92 -22.33 5.74
C PRO A 325 -1.57 -21.30 4.68
N LEU A 326 -1.05 -20.17 5.12
CA LEU A 326 -0.40 -19.18 4.26
C LEU A 326 1.12 -19.39 4.28
N ARG A 327 1.80 -19.01 3.19
CA ARG A 327 3.25 -19.12 3.07
C ARG A 327 3.92 -17.76 2.90
N GLY A 328 5.04 -17.58 3.59
CA GLY A 328 5.88 -16.42 3.43
C GLY A 328 5.22 -15.13 3.92
N VAL A 329 4.50 -15.19 5.01
CA VAL A 329 3.94 -14.03 5.70
C VAL A 329 5.06 -13.30 6.42
N ALA A 330 5.24 -12.01 6.14
CA ALA A 330 6.26 -11.18 6.77
C ALA A 330 5.64 -10.24 7.81
N THR A 331 6.33 -10.08 8.95
CA THR A 331 6.02 -9.04 9.94
C THR A 331 6.19 -7.65 9.32
N GLY A 332 5.43 -6.67 9.81
CA GLY A 332 5.39 -5.32 9.24
C GLY A 332 4.42 -5.15 8.07
N GLN A 333 4.01 -6.25 7.39
CA GLN A 333 2.93 -6.21 6.40
C GLN A 333 1.59 -5.92 7.07
N THR A 334 0.65 -5.44 6.27
CA THR A 334 -0.74 -5.27 6.72
C THR A 334 -1.52 -6.54 6.43
N MET A 335 -2.31 -7.03 7.37
CA MET A 335 -3.39 -7.97 7.11
C MET A 335 -4.71 -7.21 7.02
N VAL A 336 -5.51 -7.56 6.02
CA VAL A 336 -6.82 -6.93 5.76
C VAL A 336 -7.89 -8.00 5.74
N LEU A 337 -8.94 -7.79 6.51
CA LEU A 337 -10.09 -8.68 6.60
C LEU A 337 -11.18 -8.25 5.63
N TYR A 338 -11.72 -9.23 4.92
CA TYR A 338 -12.84 -9.06 4.00
C TYR A 338 -14.01 -9.93 4.39
N ARG A 339 -15.22 -9.37 4.29
CA ARG A 339 -16.45 -10.15 4.26
C ARG A 339 -16.84 -10.36 2.82
N PRO A 340 -16.86 -11.62 2.32
CA PRO A 340 -17.32 -11.91 0.98
C PRO A 340 -18.75 -11.40 0.76
N ASP A 341 -18.99 -10.76 -0.36
CA ASP A 341 -20.30 -10.28 -0.79
C ASP A 341 -20.40 -10.37 -2.31
N ALA A 342 -21.11 -11.40 -2.78
CA ALA A 342 -21.24 -11.68 -4.21
C ALA A 342 -22.09 -10.66 -4.98
N VAL A 343 -22.88 -9.84 -4.29
CA VAL A 343 -23.78 -8.85 -4.91
C VAL A 343 -23.09 -7.50 -5.01
N ASP A 344 -22.61 -7.00 -3.88
CA ASP A 344 -22.06 -5.65 -3.79
C ASP A 344 -20.52 -5.63 -3.82
N GLY A 345 -19.86 -6.80 -3.91
CA GLY A 345 -18.41 -6.98 -3.80
C GLY A 345 -17.93 -6.89 -2.36
N ASP A 346 -16.82 -7.59 -2.08
CA ASP A 346 -16.31 -7.82 -0.74
C ASP A 346 -16.13 -6.54 0.07
N GLU A 347 -16.68 -6.55 1.29
CA GLU A 347 -16.53 -5.47 2.26
C GLU A 347 -15.21 -5.58 3.01
N VAL A 348 -14.48 -4.50 3.12
CA VAL A 348 -13.31 -4.39 4.02
C VAL A 348 -13.81 -4.19 5.46
N LEU A 349 -13.48 -5.12 6.34
CA LEU A 349 -13.92 -5.09 7.75
C LEU A 349 -12.90 -4.38 8.64
N ALA A 350 -11.68 -4.80 8.56
CA ALA A 350 -10.59 -4.33 9.42
C ALA A 350 -9.23 -4.53 8.78
N SER A 351 -8.24 -3.85 9.31
CA SER A 351 -6.84 -4.11 9.05
C SER A 351 -6.01 -4.06 10.33
N ALA A 352 -4.84 -4.69 10.31
CA ALA A 352 -3.84 -4.58 11.38
C ALA A 352 -2.43 -4.79 10.82
N THR A 353 -1.40 -4.29 11.50
CA THR A 353 0.00 -4.59 11.16
C THR A 353 0.38 -5.95 11.73
N ILE A 354 0.84 -6.87 10.90
CA ILE A 354 1.26 -8.21 11.31
C ILE A 354 2.48 -8.10 12.25
N SER A 355 2.33 -8.54 13.47
CA SER A 355 3.38 -8.60 14.49
C SER A 355 3.95 -10.00 14.69
N ALA A 356 3.13 -11.04 14.44
CA ALA A 356 3.56 -12.43 14.51
C ALA A 356 2.79 -13.31 13.51
N ALA A 357 3.47 -14.36 13.04
CA ALA A 357 2.92 -15.41 12.23
C ALA A 357 3.47 -16.75 12.74
N THR A 358 2.61 -17.71 13.08
CA THR A 358 3.03 -18.96 13.71
C THR A 358 2.50 -20.18 12.95
N SER A 359 3.31 -21.26 12.96
CA SER A 359 3.03 -22.56 12.35
C SER A 359 2.11 -23.39 13.20
#